data_21aa441cd3a7f5f61995ed40c4827698
#
_entry.id   21aa441cd3a7f5f61995ed40c4827698
#
_cell.length_a   1.000
_cell.length_b   1.000
_cell.length_c   1.000
_cell.angle_alpha   90.00
_cell.angle_beta   90.00
_cell.angle_gamma   90.00
#
_symmetry.space_group_name_H-M   'P 1'
#
loop_
_entity.id
_entity.type
_entity.pdbx_description
1 polymer ?
#
loop_
_entity_poly.entity_id
_entity_poly.type
_entity_poly.pdbx_seq_one_letter_code
_entity_poly.pdbx_strand_id
1 'polypeptide(L)'
;PFKLLGKRGQSYKNIIKMRNINEFIVSIFTGFYSILRIDNKKWMTHYGNYLFLAKDNLQKAADLNLKLWLENDSNVKVDRSSMASSVEVRSPLLDYRIIEFTRSLPTRFRFNGFTRKKILKDILSNYIPEKVFNVPKKGFSVPMAKWIRTDLKDEIKSYLTDEFLDPIT
;
A
#
# COMPACT_ATOMS: atom_id res chain seq x y z
N PRO A 1 -2.95 9.87 -27.55
CA PRO A 1 -2.54 10.78 -26.47
C PRO A 1 -1.74 10.08 -25.35
N PHE A 2 -2.01 8.78 -25.07
CA PHE A 2 -1.36 8.05 -23.97
C PHE A 2 0.03 7.48 -24.28
N LYS A 3 0.46 7.45 -25.55
CA LYS A 3 1.80 6.96 -25.94
C LYS A 3 2.94 7.82 -25.39
N LEU A 4 2.70 9.10 -25.15
CA LEU A 4 3.69 10.06 -24.64
C LEU A 4 3.96 9.93 -23.13
N LEU A 5 3.11 9.22 -22.37
CA LEU A 5 3.20 9.11 -20.91
C LEU A 5 4.02 7.90 -20.43
N GLY A 6 4.61 7.10 -21.33
CA GLY A 6 5.43 5.94 -20.99
C GLY A 6 4.72 4.94 -20.05
N LYS A 7 5.42 4.45 -19.04
CA LYS A 7 4.86 3.49 -18.05
C LYS A 7 3.63 4.04 -17.30
N ARG A 8 3.57 5.34 -17.03
CA ARG A 8 2.39 6.00 -16.43
C ARG A 8 1.18 5.95 -17.35
N GLY A 9 1.38 6.14 -18.66
CA GLY A 9 0.30 6.04 -19.63
C GLY A 9 -0.35 4.66 -19.72
N GLN A 10 0.42 3.59 -19.55
CA GLN A 10 -0.11 2.23 -19.51
C GLN A 10 -0.94 1.97 -18.24
N SER A 11 -0.50 2.49 -17.10
CA SER A 11 -1.24 2.43 -15.85
C SER A 11 -2.61 3.13 -15.97
N TYR A 12 -2.64 4.33 -16.55
CA TYR A 12 -3.92 5.04 -16.80
C TYR A 12 -4.84 4.30 -17.78
N LYS A 13 -4.31 3.66 -18.82
CA LYS A 13 -5.12 2.82 -19.72
C LYS A 13 -5.76 1.65 -19.00
N ASN A 14 -5.05 1.01 -18.10
CA ASN A 14 -5.57 -0.10 -17.31
C ASN A 14 -6.69 0.37 -16.37
N ILE A 15 -6.51 1.53 -15.71
CA ILE A 15 -7.52 2.15 -14.85
C ILE A 15 -8.81 2.45 -15.64
N ILE A 16 -8.70 3.01 -16.85
CA ILE A 16 -9.87 3.34 -17.69
C ILE A 16 -10.61 2.09 -18.16
N LYS A 17 -9.94 0.95 -18.31
CA LYS A 17 -10.55 -0.32 -18.69
C LYS A 17 -11.25 -1.05 -17.54
N MET A 18 -11.06 -0.63 -16.30
CA MET A 18 -11.69 -1.26 -15.15
C MET A 18 -13.20 -1.03 -15.17
N ARG A 19 -13.95 -2.12 -15.05
CA ARG A 19 -15.41 -2.10 -15.18
C ARG A 19 -16.12 -1.63 -13.92
N ASN A 20 -15.45 -1.72 -12.79
CA ASN A 20 -16.05 -1.34 -11.52
C ASN A 20 -14.99 -0.84 -10.52
N ILE A 21 -15.48 -0.15 -9.49
CA ILE A 21 -14.65 0.45 -8.45
C ILE A 21 -13.87 -0.59 -7.62
N ASN A 22 -14.39 -1.78 -7.47
CA ASN A 22 -13.73 -2.83 -6.69
C ASN A 22 -12.47 -3.32 -7.41
N GLU A 23 -12.51 -3.49 -8.74
CA GLU A 23 -11.33 -3.79 -9.55
C GLU A 23 -10.27 -2.69 -9.41
N PHE A 24 -10.69 -1.43 -9.42
CA PHE A 24 -9.78 -0.30 -9.23
C PHE A 24 -9.11 -0.34 -7.85
N ILE A 25 -9.88 -0.56 -6.78
CA ILE A 25 -9.35 -0.63 -5.42
C ILE A 25 -8.35 -1.79 -5.29
N VAL A 26 -8.68 -2.97 -5.79
CA VAL A 26 -7.76 -4.12 -5.77
C VAL A 26 -6.49 -3.82 -6.55
N SER A 27 -6.60 -3.20 -7.73
CA SER A 27 -5.44 -2.88 -8.57
C SER A 27 -4.44 -1.93 -7.92
N ILE A 28 -4.89 -1.02 -7.05
CA ILE A 28 -4.00 -0.12 -6.30
C ILE A 28 -3.03 -0.91 -5.41
N PHE A 29 -3.52 -2.01 -4.80
CA PHE A 29 -2.72 -2.82 -3.88
C PHE A 29 -1.92 -3.92 -4.57
N THR A 30 -2.31 -4.29 -5.78
CA THR A 30 -1.66 -5.35 -6.55
C THR A 30 -0.77 -4.80 -7.69
N GLY A 31 -0.06 -3.72 -7.45
CA GLY A 31 0.68 -2.92 -8.45
C GLY A 31 1.61 -3.67 -9.42
N PHE A 32 1.96 -4.94 -9.15
CA PHE A 32 2.76 -5.80 -10.02
C PHE A 32 1.93 -6.65 -11.00
N TYR A 33 0.65 -6.45 -11.01
CA TYR A 33 -0.33 -7.22 -11.72
C TYR A 33 -0.13 -7.34 -13.23
N SER A 34 0.25 -6.23 -13.85
CA SER A 34 0.51 -6.18 -15.28
C SER A 34 1.85 -6.82 -15.69
N ILE A 35 2.77 -6.97 -14.74
CA ILE A 35 4.11 -7.52 -14.97
C ILE A 35 4.08 -9.05 -14.87
N LEU A 36 3.37 -9.59 -13.89
CA LEU A 36 3.40 -11.02 -13.58
C LEU A 36 2.32 -11.86 -14.27
N ARG A 37 1.47 -11.26 -15.14
CA ARG A 37 0.35 -11.94 -15.81
C ARG A 37 -0.53 -12.81 -14.88
N ILE A 38 -0.64 -12.42 -13.61
CA ILE A 38 -1.42 -13.15 -12.61
C ILE A 38 -2.92 -13.02 -12.90
N ASP A 39 -3.67 -14.11 -12.78
CA ASP A 39 -5.12 -14.11 -13.02
C ASP A 39 -5.88 -13.26 -12.00
N ASN A 40 -6.49 -12.19 -12.48
CA ASN A 40 -7.31 -11.27 -11.72
C ASN A 40 -8.45 -11.91 -10.95
N LYS A 41 -9.08 -12.94 -11.53
CA LYS A 41 -10.27 -13.55 -10.95
C LYS A 41 -9.97 -14.17 -9.59
N LYS A 42 -8.83 -14.84 -9.46
CA LYS A 42 -8.45 -15.52 -8.21
C LYS A 42 -8.28 -14.53 -7.06
N TRP A 43 -7.62 -13.41 -7.32
CA TRP A 43 -7.44 -12.33 -6.34
C TRP A 43 -8.77 -11.63 -6.00
N MET A 44 -9.58 -11.32 -7.01
CA MET A 44 -10.89 -10.71 -6.81
C MET A 44 -11.83 -11.61 -6.00
N THR A 45 -11.78 -12.94 -6.21
CA THR A 45 -12.58 -13.88 -5.42
C THR A 45 -12.11 -13.90 -3.97
N HIS A 46 -10.80 -13.93 -3.74
CA HIS A 46 -10.26 -14.00 -2.38
C HIS A 46 -10.50 -12.69 -1.58
N TYR A 47 -10.19 -11.55 -2.17
CA TYR A 47 -10.30 -10.26 -1.50
C TYR A 47 -11.64 -9.56 -1.69
N GLY A 48 -12.43 -9.97 -2.66
CA GLY A 48 -13.76 -9.41 -2.93
C GLY A 48 -14.69 -9.49 -1.71
N ASN A 49 -14.60 -10.56 -0.94
CA ASN A 49 -15.41 -10.76 0.26
C ASN A 49 -15.19 -9.66 1.31
N TYR A 50 -13.98 -9.12 1.43
CA TYR A 50 -13.69 -8.02 2.35
C TYR A 50 -14.27 -6.68 1.89
N LEU A 51 -14.55 -6.53 0.60
CA LEU A 51 -15.10 -5.30 0.03
C LEU A 51 -16.60 -5.15 0.27
N PHE A 52 -17.33 -6.25 0.47
CA PHE A 52 -18.78 -6.22 0.66
C PHE A 52 -19.20 -5.66 2.02
N LEU A 53 -18.33 -5.76 3.03
CA LEU A 53 -18.62 -5.30 4.39
C LEU A 53 -18.51 -3.78 4.55
N ALA A 54 -17.92 -3.10 3.60
CA ALA A 54 -17.64 -1.68 3.69
C ALA A 54 -18.78 -0.82 3.13
N LYS A 55 -19.10 0.26 3.85
CA LYS A 55 -20.18 1.19 3.50
C LYS A 55 -19.85 2.08 2.30
N ASP A 56 -18.57 2.44 2.15
CA ASP A 56 -18.10 3.33 1.09
C ASP A 56 -16.75 2.88 0.50
N ASN A 57 -16.35 3.48 -0.62
CA ASN A 57 -15.14 3.10 -1.35
C ASN A 57 -13.85 3.41 -0.59
N LEU A 58 -13.82 4.44 0.24
CA LEU A 58 -12.68 4.74 1.09
C LEU A 58 -12.50 3.65 2.16
N GLN A 59 -13.61 3.19 2.75
CA GLN A 59 -13.58 2.10 3.72
C GLN A 59 -13.14 0.79 3.06
N LYS A 60 -13.61 0.49 1.84
CA LYS A 60 -13.13 -0.67 1.06
C LYS A 60 -11.62 -0.63 0.87
N ALA A 61 -11.08 0.50 0.45
CA ALA A 61 -9.64 0.68 0.29
C ALA A 61 -8.89 0.54 1.61
N ALA A 62 -9.42 1.07 2.71
CA ALA A 62 -8.82 0.94 4.04
C ALA A 62 -8.81 -0.51 4.54
N ASP A 63 -9.91 -1.25 4.36
CA ASP A 63 -10.02 -2.65 4.78
C ASP A 63 -9.06 -3.55 3.99
N LEU A 64 -8.93 -3.33 2.68
CA LEU A 64 -7.92 -4.01 1.87
C LEU A 64 -6.49 -3.65 2.30
N ASN A 65 -6.23 -2.39 2.63
CA ASN A 65 -4.92 -1.99 3.11
C ASN A 65 -4.55 -2.69 4.42
N LEU A 66 -5.50 -2.83 5.35
CA LEU A 66 -5.30 -3.60 6.58
C LEU A 66 -4.94 -5.06 6.27
N LYS A 67 -5.67 -5.69 5.34
CA LYS A 67 -5.48 -7.11 5.01
C LYS A 67 -4.26 -7.40 4.15
N LEU A 68 -3.97 -6.57 3.17
CA LEU A 68 -2.89 -6.83 2.22
C LEU A 68 -1.56 -6.29 2.70
N TRP A 69 -1.52 -5.02 3.05
CA TRP A 69 -0.26 -4.36 3.34
C TRP A 69 0.09 -4.37 4.83
N LEU A 70 -0.86 -4.03 5.70
CA LEU A 70 -0.56 -3.92 7.12
C LEU A 70 -0.30 -5.30 7.73
N GLU A 71 -1.20 -6.26 7.52
CA GLU A 71 -1.09 -7.61 8.06
C GLU A 71 0.10 -8.38 7.47
N ASN A 72 0.22 -8.42 6.14
CA ASN A 72 1.15 -9.33 5.47
C ASN A 72 2.52 -8.71 5.16
N ASP A 73 2.67 -7.39 5.21
CA ASP A 73 3.95 -6.72 4.93
C ASP A 73 4.46 -5.95 6.15
N SER A 74 3.73 -4.93 6.59
CA SER A 74 4.23 -4.00 7.62
C SER A 74 4.41 -4.66 8.97
N ASN A 75 3.38 -5.38 9.46
CA ASN A 75 3.44 -6.04 10.76
C ASN A 75 4.45 -7.18 10.76
N VAL A 76 4.52 -7.97 9.70
CA VAL A 76 5.49 -9.05 9.56
C VAL A 76 6.92 -8.53 9.60
N LYS A 77 7.22 -7.43 8.92
CA LYS A 77 8.55 -6.79 8.96
C LYS A 77 8.90 -6.29 10.34
N VAL A 78 7.98 -5.55 10.97
CA VAL A 78 8.20 -4.98 12.31
C VAL A 78 8.41 -6.09 13.32
N ASP A 79 7.54 -7.10 13.35
CA ASP A 79 7.61 -8.23 14.27
C ASP A 79 8.95 -8.98 14.10
N ARG A 80 9.27 -9.45 12.91
CA ARG A 80 10.50 -10.21 12.65
C ARG A 80 11.77 -9.40 12.96
N SER A 81 11.79 -8.13 12.58
CA SER A 81 12.97 -7.29 12.80
C SER A 81 13.18 -6.98 14.28
N SER A 82 12.13 -6.72 15.03
CA SER A 82 12.21 -6.43 16.47
C SER A 82 12.52 -7.69 17.28
N MET A 83 11.88 -8.82 16.92
CA MET A 83 12.12 -10.09 17.60
C MET A 83 13.52 -10.67 17.34
N ALA A 84 14.13 -10.35 16.19
CA ALA A 84 15.54 -10.66 15.95
C ALA A 84 16.49 -10.01 16.98
N SER A 85 16.04 -8.93 17.62
CA SER A 85 16.75 -8.26 18.71
C SER A 85 16.08 -8.49 20.09
N SER A 86 15.18 -9.47 20.20
CA SER A 86 14.42 -9.79 21.42
C SER A 86 13.62 -8.59 21.99
N VAL A 87 13.14 -7.71 21.10
CA VAL A 87 12.34 -6.53 21.45
C VAL A 87 10.90 -6.73 20.98
N GLU A 88 9.95 -6.69 21.90
CA GLU A 88 8.52 -6.68 21.54
C GLU A 88 8.07 -5.26 21.18
N VAL A 89 7.48 -5.10 19.97
CA VAL A 89 6.91 -3.84 19.51
C VAL A 89 5.38 -3.93 19.55
N ARG A 90 4.76 -2.97 20.22
CA ARG A 90 3.31 -2.81 20.24
C ARG A 90 2.89 -1.49 19.62
N SER A 91 1.92 -1.53 18.73
CA SER A 91 1.38 -0.35 18.03
C SER A 91 0.04 0.04 18.62
N PRO A 92 -0.05 1.07 19.49
CA PRO A 92 -1.30 1.43 20.16
C PRO A 92 -2.46 1.74 19.22
N LEU A 93 -2.18 2.31 18.05
CA LEU A 93 -3.21 2.62 17.04
C LEU A 93 -3.74 1.38 16.29
N LEU A 94 -3.16 0.20 16.49
CA LEU A 94 -3.63 -1.07 15.96
C LEU A 94 -4.46 -1.87 16.95
N ASP A 95 -4.76 -1.31 18.12
CA ASP A 95 -5.74 -1.90 19.04
C ASP A 95 -7.09 -2.05 18.33
N TYR A 96 -7.68 -3.24 18.41
CA TYR A 96 -8.92 -3.57 17.69
C TYR A 96 -10.06 -2.60 18.02
N ARG A 97 -10.12 -2.09 19.26
CA ARG A 97 -11.13 -1.12 19.71
C ARG A 97 -10.99 0.21 18.96
N ILE A 98 -9.75 0.64 18.73
CA ILE A 98 -9.46 1.86 17.94
C ILE A 98 -9.80 1.63 16.47
N ILE A 99 -9.50 0.44 15.93
CA ILE A 99 -9.84 0.08 14.55
C ILE A 99 -11.37 0.07 14.37
N GLU A 100 -12.11 -0.59 15.25
CA GLU A 100 -13.58 -0.63 15.19
C GLU A 100 -14.20 0.77 15.33
N PHE A 101 -13.72 1.54 16.30
CA PHE A 101 -14.15 2.93 16.48
C PHE A 101 -13.90 3.76 15.22
N THR A 102 -12.69 3.73 14.69
CA THR A 102 -12.36 4.52 13.48
C THR A 102 -13.15 4.07 12.25
N ARG A 103 -13.48 2.77 12.12
CA ARG A 103 -14.37 2.26 11.07
C ARG A 103 -15.81 2.74 11.23
N SER A 104 -16.28 2.97 12.45
CA SER A 104 -17.64 3.50 12.70
C SER A 104 -17.77 4.97 12.36
N LEU A 105 -16.67 5.73 12.32
CA LEU A 105 -16.67 7.15 12.04
C LEU A 105 -17.07 7.46 10.58
N PRO A 106 -17.89 8.50 10.37
CA PRO A 106 -18.12 9.04 9.03
C PRO A 106 -16.78 9.44 8.35
N THR A 107 -16.72 9.19 7.05
CA THR A 107 -15.50 9.42 6.23
C THR A 107 -14.91 10.82 6.42
N ARG A 108 -15.74 11.88 6.57
CA ARG A 108 -15.30 13.26 6.78
C ARG A 108 -14.38 13.47 7.98
N PHE A 109 -14.45 12.65 9.01
CA PHE A 109 -13.55 12.73 10.18
C PHE A 109 -12.19 12.11 9.93
N ARG A 110 -12.10 11.19 8.99
CA ARG A 110 -10.87 10.49 8.61
C ARG A 110 -10.16 11.19 7.46
N PHE A 111 -10.94 11.66 6.49
CA PHE A 111 -10.46 12.27 5.26
C PHE A 111 -11.49 13.26 4.72
N ASN A 112 -11.05 14.48 4.38
CA ASN A 112 -11.92 15.52 3.82
C ASN A 112 -11.52 15.98 2.40
N GLY A 113 -10.93 15.08 1.63
CA GLY A 113 -10.49 15.34 0.26
C GLY A 113 -9.03 15.81 0.16
N PHE A 114 -8.58 16.66 1.05
CA PHE A 114 -7.21 17.19 1.04
C PHE A 114 -6.40 16.81 2.29
N THR A 115 -7.06 16.69 3.43
CA THR A 115 -6.41 16.39 4.70
C THR A 115 -6.58 14.90 5.04
N ARG A 116 -5.45 14.19 5.04
CA ARG A 116 -5.35 12.79 5.51
C ARG A 116 -5.20 12.78 7.02
N LYS A 117 -5.69 11.71 7.68
CA LYS A 117 -5.59 11.50 9.14
C LYS A 117 -6.20 12.68 9.91
N LYS A 118 -7.33 13.22 9.43
CA LYS A 118 -7.92 14.47 9.95
C LYS A 118 -8.08 14.42 11.46
N ILE A 119 -8.82 13.46 12.00
CA ILE A 119 -9.07 13.35 13.43
C ILE A 119 -7.79 13.31 14.29
N LEU A 120 -6.74 12.61 13.81
CA LEU A 120 -5.46 12.58 14.51
C LEU A 120 -4.76 13.93 14.52
N LYS A 121 -4.84 14.67 13.42
CA LYS A 121 -4.27 16.02 13.33
C LYS A 121 -5.05 17.01 14.20
N ASP A 122 -6.36 16.91 14.22
CA ASP A 122 -7.23 17.75 15.06
C ASP A 122 -6.93 17.51 16.56
N ILE A 123 -6.69 16.26 16.96
CA ILE A 123 -6.29 15.94 18.33
C ILE A 123 -4.87 16.47 18.61
N LEU A 124 -3.91 16.20 17.73
CA LEU A 124 -2.52 16.62 17.93
C LEU A 124 -2.34 18.13 18.05
N SER A 125 -3.15 18.91 17.34
CA SER A 125 -3.09 20.39 17.41
C SER A 125 -3.32 20.96 18.81
N ASN A 126 -3.96 20.18 19.72
CA ASN A 126 -4.14 20.57 21.11
C ASN A 126 -2.89 20.35 21.97
N TYR A 127 -1.91 19.59 21.50
CA TYR A 127 -0.74 19.19 22.27
C TYR A 127 0.58 19.70 21.68
N ILE A 128 0.66 19.80 20.35
CA ILE A 128 1.88 20.21 19.65
C ILE A 128 1.57 21.17 18.51
N PRO A 129 2.48 22.10 18.18
CA PRO A 129 2.30 23.04 17.07
C PRO A 129 2.15 22.33 15.73
N GLU A 130 1.25 22.80 14.86
CA GLU A 130 0.96 22.19 13.55
C GLU A 130 2.20 22.00 12.66
N LYS A 131 3.17 22.92 12.73
CA LYS A 131 4.43 22.84 11.98
C LYS A 131 5.20 21.54 12.19
N VAL A 132 4.98 20.83 13.31
CA VAL A 132 5.67 19.59 13.65
C VAL A 132 5.10 18.40 12.86
N PHE A 133 3.78 18.35 12.64
CA PHE A 133 3.11 17.21 12.02
C PHE A 133 2.51 17.51 10.63
N ASN A 134 2.37 18.78 10.28
CA ASN A 134 1.84 19.19 8.97
C ASN A 134 2.97 19.39 7.93
N VAL A 135 3.84 18.38 7.83
CA VAL A 135 4.96 18.34 6.89
C VAL A 135 4.65 17.43 5.69
N PRO A 136 5.25 17.69 4.52
CA PRO A 136 5.12 16.79 3.38
C PRO A 136 5.56 15.37 3.74
N LYS A 137 4.73 14.38 3.38
CA LYS A 137 5.05 12.97 3.62
C LYS A 137 6.30 12.58 2.82
N LYS A 138 7.36 12.16 3.51
CA LYS A 138 8.49 11.46 2.92
C LYS A 138 8.33 9.95 3.19
N GLY A 139 8.41 9.13 2.13
CA GLY A 139 8.44 7.68 2.28
C GLY A 139 9.81 7.21 2.79
N PHE A 140 9.83 6.10 3.52
CA PHE A 140 11.06 5.37 3.78
C PHE A 140 11.46 4.66 2.48
N SER A 141 12.30 5.29 1.68
CA SER A 141 12.84 4.69 0.46
C SER A 141 14.34 4.55 0.60
N VAL A 142 14.82 3.33 0.49
CA VAL A 142 16.23 3.07 0.25
C VAL A 142 16.56 3.42 -1.21
N PRO A 143 17.76 3.88 -1.53
CA PRO A 143 18.14 4.26 -2.89
C PRO A 143 18.40 3.03 -3.79
N MET A 144 17.43 2.09 -3.82
CA MET A 144 17.51 0.81 -4.53
C MET A 144 17.90 0.98 -6.00
N ALA A 145 17.27 1.94 -6.68
CA ALA A 145 17.56 2.20 -8.09
C ALA A 145 19.01 2.68 -8.32
N LYS A 146 19.62 3.33 -7.34
CA LYS A 146 21.02 3.70 -7.38
C LYS A 146 21.89 2.45 -7.16
N TRP A 147 21.63 1.70 -6.09
CA TRP A 147 22.40 0.49 -5.77
C TRP A 147 22.40 -0.54 -6.90
N ILE A 148 21.26 -0.81 -7.51
CA ILE A 148 21.14 -1.71 -8.66
C ILE A 148 21.99 -1.26 -9.85
N ARG A 149 22.16 0.06 -10.04
CA ARG A 149 22.95 0.59 -11.15
C ARG A 149 24.43 0.73 -10.84
N THR A 150 24.80 0.74 -9.56
CA THR A 150 26.20 0.96 -9.09
C THR A 150 26.67 -0.22 -8.25
N ASP A 151 26.44 -0.18 -6.96
CA ASP A 151 27.08 -1.03 -5.95
C ASP A 151 26.71 -2.52 -6.08
N LEU A 152 25.47 -2.83 -6.49
CA LEU A 152 24.94 -4.18 -6.67
C LEU A 152 24.86 -4.63 -8.14
N LYS A 153 25.40 -3.84 -9.06
CA LYS A 153 25.24 -4.08 -10.50
C LYS A 153 25.77 -5.44 -10.96
N ASP A 154 26.96 -5.76 -10.55
CA ASP A 154 27.63 -6.98 -11.01
C ASP A 154 27.09 -8.22 -10.29
N GLU A 155 26.75 -8.07 -9.01
CA GLU A 155 26.08 -9.12 -8.24
C GLU A 155 24.71 -9.46 -8.84
N ILE A 156 23.88 -8.47 -9.13
CA ILE A 156 22.56 -8.69 -9.76
C ILE A 156 22.71 -9.33 -11.13
N LYS A 157 23.71 -8.90 -11.94
CA LYS A 157 23.95 -9.53 -13.25
C LYS A 157 24.34 -11.00 -13.15
N SER A 158 25.05 -11.39 -12.09
CA SER A 158 25.43 -12.81 -11.90
C SER A 158 24.24 -13.71 -11.59
N TYR A 159 23.17 -13.16 -11.01
CA TYR A 159 21.91 -13.88 -10.72
C TYR A 159 20.89 -13.81 -11.87
N LEU A 160 20.86 -12.74 -12.65
CA LEU A 160 19.94 -12.56 -13.77
C LEU A 160 20.55 -13.11 -15.06
N THR A 161 20.77 -14.41 -15.11
CA THR A 161 21.19 -15.13 -16.32
C THR A 161 19.96 -15.58 -17.11
N ASP A 162 20.13 -15.82 -18.43
CA ASP A 162 19.04 -16.30 -19.28
C ASP A 162 18.47 -17.62 -18.76
N GLU A 163 19.33 -18.50 -18.24
CA GLU A 163 18.96 -19.78 -17.61
C GLU A 163 18.04 -19.60 -16.39
N PHE A 164 18.24 -18.55 -15.60
CA PHE A 164 17.38 -18.22 -14.46
C PHE A 164 16.05 -17.57 -14.86
N LEU A 165 16.01 -16.86 -15.97
CA LEU A 165 14.83 -16.14 -16.45
C LEU A 165 13.90 -17.01 -17.29
N ASP A 166 14.39 -18.04 -17.94
CA ASP A 166 13.61 -18.95 -18.78
C ASP A 166 12.37 -19.56 -18.11
N PRO A 167 12.39 -19.99 -16.83
CA PRO A 167 11.20 -20.51 -16.16
C PRO A 167 10.14 -19.44 -15.83
N ILE A 168 10.49 -18.15 -15.97
CA ILE A 168 9.65 -17.01 -15.54
C ILE A 168 8.98 -16.31 -16.74
N THR A 169 9.48 -16.53 -17.95
CA THR A 169 8.95 -15.99 -19.22
C THR A 169 8.04 -16.94 -19.91
#